data_32c7aa0633e47b81c8e8ff57720bd4f7
#
_entry.id   32c7aa0633e47b81c8e8ff57720bd4f7
#
_cell.length_a   1.000
_cell.length_b   1.000
_cell.length_c   1.000
_cell.angle_alpha   90.00
_cell.angle_beta   90.00
_cell.angle_gamma   90.00
#
_symmetry.space_group_name_H-M   'P 1'
#
loop_
_entity.id
_entity.type
_entity.pdbx_description
1 polymer ?
#
loop_
_entity_poly.entity_id
_entity_poly.type
_entity_poly.pdbx_seq_one_letter_code
_entity_poly.pdbx_strand_id
1 'polypeptide(L)'
;MMRERLTLLGFAAVILVFIVGFSTLYQAISGLRGEVSSLSRSVEEQGRAIEGLRSQVLAQGEALKDLDLVKKRISSIEESLSQVASARDLERIAEELGRASAELKLLSSRLTLVNESLKASVKELMSIVDSLSRRVEVLAEQMLFPVTITDGVGDKVVVLRKPSKLVSLAPSATETLYYIGAVGLLVGVDEWSDFPAIVKERRDRGELAVVGFWSPKVEVIVGLKPDLVIGVASVPSHRALKSILAPYGIPVVLLPDFKLSDVEESILIAGRVTGRVVEAYETLYKFKLAVNYATLLASKAEYKLKVAAVVWVKPLFVVGGGTWEHDIVEVVGVNVYSDMMLWPQVSPESLLERAPEVIIVTSSHGAVSAEDLVNFLLGSLGDAAYRIPALRDGRIYVLSGAYEDSFVRPSPRTILSLYVLLIALHPQLFNLTTTAIPQKLSPETLDITGILSKAAPDPVVAFLKVGLGG
;
A
#
# COMPACT_ATOMS: atom_id res chain seq x y z
N MET A 1 10.21 -45.55 -54.87
CA MET A 1 11.43 -44.70 -54.80
C MET A 1 11.16 -43.21 -54.51
N MET A 2 10.28 -42.49 -55.26
CA MET A 2 10.07 -41.04 -55.02
C MET A 2 9.25 -40.76 -53.75
N ARG A 3 8.22 -41.56 -53.40
CA ARG A 3 7.46 -41.47 -52.18
C ARG A 3 8.26 -41.81 -50.91
N GLU A 4 9.15 -42.79 -50.96
CA GLU A 4 9.98 -43.19 -49.83
C GLU A 4 11.06 -42.11 -49.51
N ARG A 5 11.58 -41.42 -50.52
CA ARG A 5 12.51 -40.30 -50.31
C ARG A 5 11.84 -39.09 -49.70
N LEU A 6 10.57 -38.80 -49.99
CA LEU A 6 9.77 -37.74 -49.36
C LEU A 6 9.45 -38.03 -47.91
N THR A 7 9.16 -39.30 -47.57
CA THR A 7 8.94 -39.71 -46.17
C THR A 7 10.24 -39.66 -45.35
N LEU A 8 11.37 -40.05 -45.90
CA LEU A 8 12.69 -39.96 -45.25
C LEU A 8 13.11 -38.50 -45.02
N LEU A 9 12.87 -37.57 -45.98
CA LEU A 9 13.13 -36.15 -45.83
C LEU A 9 12.21 -35.51 -44.77
N GLY A 10 10.92 -35.91 -44.68
CA GLY A 10 10.02 -35.46 -43.63
C GLY A 10 10.45 -35.93 -42.24
N PHE A 11 10.89 -37.18 -42.10
CA PHE A 11 11.45 -37.72 -40.85
C PHE A 11 12.75 -37.03 -40.44
N ALA A 12 13.65 -36.75 -41.38
CA ALA A 12 14.90 -36.02 -41.11
C ALA A 12 14.64 -34.56 -40.67
N ALA A 13 13.63 -33.89 -41.25
CA ALA A 13 13.23 -32.53 -40.84
C ALA A 13 12.63 -32.51 -39.42
N VAL A 14 11.81 -33.51 -39.06
CA VAL A 14 11.25 -33.63 -37.70
C VAL A 14 12.38 -33.91 -36.69
N ILE A 15 13.31 -34.79 -37.00
CA ILE A 15 14.46 -35.07 -36.12
C ILE A 15 15.35 -33.82 -35.97
N LEU A 16 15.56 -33.05 -37.02
CA LEU A 16 16.34 -31.81 -36.98
C LEU A 16 15.68 -30.74 -36.07
N VAL A 17 14.36 -30.59 -36.15
CA VAL A 17 13.56 -29.70 -35.28
C VAL A 17 13.64 -30.15 -33.81
N PHE A 18 13.60 -31.48 -33.56
CA PHE A 18 13.81 -32.02 -32.22
C PHE A 18 15.22 -31.79 -31.68
N ILE A 19 16.26 -31.99 -32.50
CA ILE A 19 17.66 -31.76 -32.07
C ILE A 19 17.92 -30.28 -31.79
N VAL A 20 17.44 -29.36 -32.64
CA VAL A 20 17.57 -27.91 -32.43
C VAL A 20 16.78 -27.47 -31.22
N GLY A 21 15.54 -27.98 -31.05
CA GLY A 21 14.70 -27.68 -29.86
C GLY A 21 15.32 -28.19 -28.55
N PHE A 22 15.95 -29.40 -28.60
CA PHE A 22 16.64 -29.97 -27.43
C PHE A 22 17.94 -29.20 -27.10
N SER A 23 18.68 -28.77 -28.12
CA SER A 23 19.91 -27.97 -27.95
C SER A 23 19.60 -26.58 -27.34
N THR A 24 18.56 -25.90 -27.82
CA THR A 24 18.12 -24.61 -27.27
C THR A 24 17.59 -24.76 -25.84
N LEU A 25 16.83 -25.81 -25.54
CA LEU A 25 16.35 -26.12 -24.20
C LEU A 25 17.53 -26.44 -23.25
N TYR A 26 18.52 -27.21 -23.70
CA TYR A 26 19.72 -27.54 -22.91
C TYR A 26 20.57 -26.29 -22.62
N GLN A 27 20.73 -25.39 -23.57
CA GLN A 27 21.43 -24.11 -23.37
C GLN A 27 20.67 -23.21 -22.39
N ALA A 28 19.34 -23.13 -22.48
CA ALA A 28 18.51 -22.38 -21.56
C ALA A 28 18.60 -22.94 -20.12
N ILE A 29 18.54 -24.27 -19.96
CA ILE A 29 18.70 -24.94 -18.65
C ILE A 29 20.10 -24.72 -18.07
N SER A 30 21.14 -24.74 -18.91
CA SER A 30 22.52 -24.49 -18.49
C SER A 30 22.72 -23.04 -18.05
N GLY A 31 22.13 -22.07 -18.77
CA GLY A 31 22.12 -20.66 -18.39
C GLY A 31 21.43 -20.44 -17.02
N LEU A 32 20.24 -21.01 -16.85
CA LEU A 32 19.49 -20.98 -15.61
C LEU A 32 20.24 -21.56 -14.40
N ARG A 33 20.99 -22.68 -14.63
CA ARG A 33 21.80 -23.31 -13.59
C ARG A 33 22.96 -22.40 -13.15
N GLY A 34 23.57 -21.66 -14.10
CA GLY A 34 24.59 -20.65 -13.81
C GLY A 34 24.03 -19.48 -12.96
N GLU A 35 22.86 -19.00 -13.31
CA GLU A 35 22.21 -17.89 -12.59
C GLU A 35 21.72 -18.28 -11.21
N VAL A 36 21.12 -19.47 -11.03
CA VAL A 36 20.76 -20.02 -9.72
C VAL A 36 21.99 -20.15 -8.81
N SER A 37 23.14 -20.61 -9.34
CA SER A 37 24.39 -20.69 -8.58
C SER A 37 24.94 -19.33 -8.18
N SER A 38 24.71 -18.30 -9.00
CA SER A 38 25.08 -16.92 -8.71
C SER A 38 24.17 -16.28 -7.68
N LEU A 39 22.85 -16.57 -7.72
CA LEU A 39 21.88 -16.18 -6.69
C LEU A 39 22.20 -16.82 -5.34
N SER A 40 22.55 -18.10 -5.32
CA SER A 40 22.95 -18.81 -4.09
C SER A 40 24.13 -18.12 -3.41
N ARG A 41 25.16 -17.73 -4.18
CA ARG A 41 26.30 -16.97 -3.64
C ARG A 41 25.91 -15.62 -3.07
N SER A 42 25.04 -14.87 -3.75
CA SER A 42 24.52 -13.60 -3.23
C SER A 42 23.72 -13.77 -1.94
N VAL A 43 22.92 -14.84 -1.79
CA VAL A 43 22.20 -15.16 -0.56
C VAL A 43 23.17 -15.47 0.59
N GLU A 44 24.27 -16.18 0.33
CA GLU A 44 25.32 -16.42 1.32
C GLU A 44 26.05 -15.14 1.76
N GLU A 45 26.28 -14.20 0.84
CA GLU A 45 26.84 -12.88 1.13
C GLU A 45 25.90 -12.05 2.00
N GLN A 46 24.58 -12.10 1.72
CA GLN A 46 23.56 -11.48 2.58
C GLN A 46 23.53 -12.09 3.99
N GLY A 47 23.63 -13.40 4.10
CA GLY A 47 23.72 -14.08 5.38
C GLY A 47 24.87 -13.55 6.24
N ARG A 48 26.06 -13.36 5.63
CA ARG A 48 27.23 -12.78 6.30
C ARG A 48 27.03 -11.32 6.71
N ALA A 49 26.41 -10.51 5.85
CA ALA A 49 26.10 -9.11 6.16
C ALA A 49 25.08 -8.97 7.30
N ILE A 50 24.05 -9.83 7.34
CA ILE A 50 23.07 -9.90 8.43
C ILE A 50 23.73 -10.29 9.76
N GLU A 51 24.67 -11.23 9.76
CA GLU A 51 25.41 -11.63 10.97
C GLU A 51 26.32 -10.48 11.45
N GLY A 52 26.92 -9.73 10.53
CA GLY A 52 27.65 -8.49 10.83
C GLY A 52 26.75 -7.44 11.51
N LEU A 53 25.56 -7.20 10.98
CA LEU A 53 24.56 -6.30 11.59
C LEU A 53 24.14 -6.77 13.00
N ARG A 54 23.90 -8.07 13.17
CA ARG A 54 23.56 -8.66 14.45
C ARG A 54 24.63 -8.38 15.51
N SER A 55 25.90 -8.54 15.13
CA SER A 55 27.03 -8.25 16.01
C SER A 55 27.10 -6.78 16.40
N GLN A 56 26.81 -5.86 15.46
CA GLN A 56 26.76 -4.41 15.72
C GLN A 56 25.59 -4.03 16.65
N VAL A 57 24.41 -4.62 16.45
CA VAL A 57 23.25 -4.39 17.32
C VAL A 57 23.53 -4.87 18.76
N LEU A 58 24.22 -6.01 18.91
CA LEU A 58 24.66 -6.51 20.23
C LEU A 58 25.65 -5.55 20.89
N ALA A 59 26.60 -4.98 20.14
CA ALA A 59 27.55 -3.98 20.66
C ALA A 59 26.84 -2.68 21.07
N GLN A 60 25.79 -2.25 20.38
CA GLN A 60 24.94 -1.13 20.83
C GLN A 60 24.20 -1.45 22.14
N GLY A 61 23.72 -2.69 22.29
CA GLY A 61 23.08 -3.13 23.54
C GLY A 61 24.02 -3.11 24.74
N GLU A 62 25.31 -3.45 24.55
CA GLU A 62 26.34 -3.33 25.60
C GLU A 62 26.63 -1.86 25.94
N ALA A 63 26.78 -1.01 24.93
CA ALA A 63 27.00 0.42 25.16
C ALA A 63 25.83 1.09 25.90
N LEU A 64 24.59 0.65 25.69
CA LEU A 64 23.43 1.11 26.47
C LEU A 64 23.48 0.68 27.94
N LYS A 65 23.98 -0.53 28.22
CA LYS A 65 24.21 -0.99 29.63
C LYS A 65 25.27 -0.16 30.32
N ASP A 66 26.35 0.19 29.61
CA ASP A 66 27.39 1.07 30.13
C ASP A 66 26.83 2.46 30.47
N LEU A 67 25.91 2.99 29.65
CA LEU A 67 25.23 4.27 29.90
C LEU A 67 24.40 4.23 31.21
N ASP A 68 23.71 3.13 31.49
CA ASP A 68 22.95 2.95 32.75
C ASP A 68 23.86 2.89 33.97
N LEU A 69 25.05 2.31 33.82
CA LEU A 69 26.04 2.31 34.86
C LEU A 69 26.55 3.72 35.17
N VAL A 70 26.83 4.51 34.12
CA VAL A 70 27.27 5.90 34.29
C VAL A 70 26.16 6.75 34.92
N LYS A 71 24.90 6.58 34.56
CA LYS A 71 23.75 7.26 35.19
C LYS A 71 23.69 6.96 36.70
N LYS A 72 23.83 5.69 37.08
CA LYS A 72 23.86 5.31 38.51
C LYS A 72 25.01 5.96 39.29
N ARG A 73 26.21 6.08 38.66
CA ARG A 73 27.34 6.82 39.26
C ARG A 73 27.05 8.32 39.42
N ILE A 74 26.44 8.96 38.44
CA ILE A 74 26.04 10.37 38.52
C ILE A 74 25.07 10.56 39.71
N SER A 75 24.04 9.72 39.84
CA SER A 75 23.10 9.80 40.96
C SER A 75 23.78 9.61 42.32
N SER A 76 24.77 8.72 42.42
CA SER A 76 25.56 8.55 43.65
C SER A 76 26.43 9.81 43.98
N ILE A 77 26.94 10.49 42.96
CA ILE A 77 27.67 11.75 43.12
C ILE A 77 26.75 12.86 43.59
N GLU A 78 25.53 12.96 43.02
CA GLU A 78 24.48 13.89 43.44
C GLU A 78 24.10 13.72 44.90
N GLU A 79 23.93 12.46 45.35
CA GLU A 79 23.65 12.12 46.75
C GLU A 79 24.84 12.52 47.67
N SER A 80 26.07 12.24 47.24
CA SER A 80 27.30 12.65 47.97
C SER A 80 27.43 14.16 48.06
N LEU A 81 27.06 14.91 47.03
CA LEU A 81 27.05 16.37 47.02
C LEU A 81 26.12 16.97 48.08
N SER A 82 24.97 16.29 48.34
CA SER A 82 24.02 16.75 49.36
C SER A 82 24.52 16.60 50.79
N GLN A 83 25.59 15.81 51.00
CA GLN A 83 26.19 15.48 52.33
C GLN A 83 27.57 16.16 52.55
N VAL A 84 27.99 17.09 51.72
CA VAL A 84 29.30 17.72 51.80
C VAL A 84 29.44 18.57 53.06
N ALA A 85 30.35 18.17 53.94
CA ALA A 85 30.69 18.89 55.19
C ALA A 85 32.12 19.42 55.23
N SER A 86 33.01 19.04 54.28
CA SER A 86 34.40 19.40 54.28
C SER A 86 35.01 19.63 52.87
N ALA A 87 36.12 20.38 52.80
CA ALA A 87 36.88 20.61 51.55
C ALA A 87 37.41 19.29 50.93
N ARG A 88 37.73 18.28 51.75
CA ARG A 88 38.18 16.96 51.28
C ARG A 88 37.08 16.18 50.59
N ASP A 89 35.82 16.32 51.02
CA ASP A 89 34.69 15.69 50.37
C ASP A 89 34.43 16.29 48.97
N LEU A 90 34.63 17.63 48.83
CA LEU A 90 34.55 18.29 47.55
C LEU A 90 35.64 17.83 46.57
N GLU A 91 36.85 17.63 47.01
CA GLU A 91 37.98 17.18 46.19
C GLU A 91 37.73 15.74 45.68
N ARG A 92 37.24 14.86 46.53
CA ARG A 92 36.83 13.47 46.16
C ARG A 92 35.70 13.46 45.13
N ILE A 93 34.67 14.29 45.32
CA ILE A 93 33.54 14.39 44.40
C ILE A 93 34.01 14.98 43.04
N ALA A 94 34.91 15.95 43.02
CA ALA A 94 35.46 16.49 41.79
C ALA A 94 36.25 15.44 40.98
N GLU A 95 37.03 14.56 41.67
CA GLU A 95 37.69 13.44 40.99
C GLU A 95 36.71 12.40 40.42
N GLU A 96 35.65 12.05 41.16
CA GLU A 96 34.62 11.12 40.67
C GLU A 96 33.85 11.66 39.51
N LEU A 97 33.50 12.95 39.52
CA LEU A 97 32.86 13.66 38.41
C LEU A 97 33.77 13.69 37.18
N GLY A 98 35.09 13.97 37.36
CA GLY A 98 36.09 13.94 36.29
C GLY A 98 36.15 12.54 35.62
N ARG A 99 36.13 11.46 36.39
CA ARG A 99 36.10 10.08 35.86
C ARG A 99 34.83 9.80 35.12
N ALA A 100 33.66 10.14 35.67
CA ALA A 100 32.37 9.93 35.02
C ALA A 100 32.26 10.73 33.68
N SER A 101 32.80 11.95 33.66
CA SER A 101 32.85 12.76 32.41
C SER A 101 33.73 12.11 31.34
N ALA A 102 34.88 11.56 31.72
CA ALA A 102 35.78 10.86 30.81
C ALA A 102 35.13 9.57 30.24
N GLU A 103 34.46 8.81 31.09
CA GLU A 103 33.72 7.60 30.69
C GLU A 103 32.56 7.95 29.69
N LEU A 104 31.81 9.03 29.96
CA LEU A 104 30.75 9.53 29.04
C LEU A 104 31.30 9.91 27.68
N LYS A 105 32.45 10.60 27.62
CA LYS A 105 33.09 10.97 26.36
C LYS A 105 33.52 9.73 25.58
N LEU A 106 34.10 8.74 26.23
CA LEU A 106 34.51 7.49 25.59
C LEU A 106 33.30 6.73 25.07
N LEU A 107 32.22 6.63 25.87
CA LEU A 107 30.98 5.97 25.48
C LEU A 107 30.32 6.67 24.29
N SER A 108 30.28 7.99 24.30
CA SER A 108 29.74 8.79 23.15
C SER A 108 30.54 8.52 21.88
N SER A 109 31.87 8.44 21.95
CA SER A 109 32.71 8.11 20.80
C SER A 109 32.45 6.71 20.27
N ARG A 110 32.29 5.71 21.16
CA ARG A 110 31.96 4.32 20.79
C ARG A 110 30.60 4.23 20.11
N LEU A 111 29.58 4.89 20.65
CA LEU A 111 28.24 4.93 20.07
C LEU A 111 28.23 5.57 18.66
N THR A 112 29.01 6.62 18.46
CA THR A 112 29.16 7.25 17.15
C THR A 112 29.77 6.29 16.12
N LEU A 113 30.86 5.60 16.48
CA LEU A 113 31.52 4.63 15.61
C LEU A 113 30.61 3.46 15.24
N VAL A 114 29.88 2.91 16.23
CA VAL A 114 28.91 1.80 15.99
C VAL A 114 27.79 2.26 15.09
N ASN A 115 27.25 3.47 15.28
CA ASN A 115 26.18 4.03 14.46
C ASN A 115 26.61 4.25 12.99
N GLU A 116 27.83 4.78 12.76
CA GLU A 116 28.35 4.96 11.40
C GLU A 116 28.62 3.61 10.71
N SER A 117 29.17 2.63 11.45
CA SER A 117 29.35 1.26 10.93
C SER A 117 28.02 0.60 10.57
N LEU A 118 26.99 0.77 11.42
CA LEU A 118 25.65 0.24 11.16
C LEU A 118 25.03 0.86 9.91
N LYS A 119 25.12 2.19 9.73
CA LYS A 119 24.65 2.89 8.53
C LYS A 119 25.34 2.38 7.26
N ALA A 120 26.66 2.15 7.31
CA ALA A 120 27.41 1.61 6.19
C ALA A 120 26.93 0.21 5.81
N SER A 121 26.75 -0.69 6.79
CA SER A 121 26.27 -2.05 6.56
C SER A 121 24.82 -2.09 6.04
N VAL A 122 23.96 -1.21 6.53
CA VAL A 122 22.57 -1.07 6.00
C VAL A 122 22.61 -0.63 4.54
N LYS A 123 23.46 0.35 4.18
CA LYS A 123 23.61 0.83 2.81
C LYS A 123 24.14 -0.28 1.88
N GLU A 124 25.08 -1.09 2.35
CA GLU A 124 25.60 -2.24 1.60
C GLU A 124 24.50 -3.29 1.38
N LEU A 125 23.73 -3.64 2.42
CA LEU A 125 22.59 -4.56 2.29
C LEU A 125 21.54 -4.04 1.30
N MET A 126 21.21 -2.77 1.34
CA MET A 126 20.28 -2.17 0.37
C MET A 126 20.81 -2.32 -1.07
N SER A 127 22.11 -2.09 -1.29
CA SER A 127 22.73 -2.29 -2.62
C SER A 127 22.66 -3.75 -3.08
N ILE A 128 22.87 -4.71 -2.18
CA ILE A 128 22.78 -6.15 -2.48
C ILE A 128 21.32 -6.52 -2.81
N VAL A 129 20.37 -6.05 -2.03
CA VAL A 129 18.93 -6.27 -2.26
C VAL A 129 18.51 -5.71 -3.62
N ASP A 130 18.93 -4.51 -3.98
CA ASP A 130 18.66 -3.90 -5.28
C ASP A 130 19.27 -4.72 -6.44
N SER A 131 20.47 -5.24 -6.24
CA SER A 131 21.13 -6.11 -7.24
C SER A 131 20.38 -7.44 -7.42
N LEU A 132 19.97 -8.07 -6.31
CA LEU A 132 19.18 -9.31 -6.34
C LEU A 132 17.80 -9.08 -6.96
N SER A 133 17.13 -7.98 -6.61
CA SER A 133 15.84 -7.62 -7.19
C SER A 133 15.91 -7.53 -8.70
N ARG A 134 16.92 -6.81 -9.23
CA ARG A 134 17.14 -6.73 -10.69
C ARG A 134 17.41 -8.09 -11.34
N ARG A 135 18.17 -8.97 -10.68
CA ARG A 135 18.46 -10.32 -11.20
C ARG A 135 17.25 -11.24 -11.17
N VAL A 136 16.44 -11.16 -10.11
CA VAL A 136 15.16 -11.88 -10.03
C VAL A 136 14.19 -11.37 -11.09
N GLU A 137 14.18 -10.08 -11.37
CA GLU A 137 13.34 -9.48 -12.42
C GLU A 137 13.73 -10.04 -13.82
N VAL A 138 15.01 -10.08 -14.15
CA VAL A 138 15.49 -10.67 -15.41
C VAL A 138 15.12 -12.15 -15.54
N LEU A 139 15.26 -12.92 -14.45
CA LEU A 139 14.87 -14.33 -14.41
C LEU A 139 13.35 -14.50 -14.53
N ALA A 140 12.59 -13.65 -13.86
CA ALA A 140 11.13 -13.62 -13.94
C ALA A 140 10.67 -13.29 -15.37
N GLU A 141 11.31 -12.35 -16.05
CA GLU A 141 11.02 -12.05 -17.47
C GLU A 141 11.19 -13.27 -18.38
N GLN A 142 12.20 -14.10 -18.12
CA GLN A 142 12.50 -15.28 -18.94
C GLN A 142 11.68 -16.52 -18.57
N MET A 143 11.22 -16.63 -17.31
CA MET A 143 10.59 -17.86 -16.79
C MET A 143 9.09 -17.74 -16.50
N LEU A 144 8.54 -16.53 -16.41
CA LEU A 144 7.15 -16.34 -15.95
C LEU A 144 6.12 -16.42 -17.08
N PHE A 145 6.49 -16.17 -18.32
CA PHE A 145 5.54 -16.24 -19.43
C PHE A 145 5.71 -17.53 -20.24
N PRO A 146 4.62 -18.23 -20.59
CA PRO A 146 3.21 -17.87 -20.29
C PRO A 146 2.86 -17.97 -18.79
N VAL A 147 2.19 -16.94 -18.25
CA VAL A 147 1.70 -16.96 -16.87
C VAL A 147 0.23 -17.35 -16.82
N THR A 148 -0.12 -18.24 -15.91
CA THR A 148 -1.51 -18.53 -15.57
C THR A 148 -1.82 -17.99 -14.18
N ILE A 149 -2.88 -17.19 -14.07
CA ILE A 149 -3.39 -16.68 -12.81
C ILE A 149 -4.86 -17.10 -12.63
N THR A 150 -5.31 -17.10 -11.40
CA THR A 150 -6.74 -17.06 -11.07
C THR A 150 -7.07 -15.59 -10.78
N ASP A 151 -8.06 -15.04 -11.45
CA ASP A 151 -8.43 -13.63 -11.28
C ASP A 151 -9.53 -13.41 -10.24
N GLY A 152 -9.93 -12.16 -10.00
CA GLY A 152 -10.87 -11.77 -8.95
C GLY A 152 -12.30 -12.34 -9.07
N VAL A 153 -12.64 -12.99 -10.19
CA VAL A 153 -13.91 -13.73 -10.36
C VAL A 153 -13.71 -15.24 -10.33
N GLY A 154 -12.49 -15.71 -10.05
CA GLY A 154 -12.15 -17.13 -9.96
C GLY A 154 -11.82 -17.81 -11.28
N ASP A 155 -11.73 -17.06 -12.39
CA ASP A 155 -11.39 -17.60 -13.70
C ASP A 155 -9.88 -17.75 -13.88
N LYS A 156 -9.45 -18.83 -14.55
CA LYS A 156 -8.08 -18.99 -14.99
C LYS A 156 -7.83 -18.18 -16.25
N VAL A 157 -6.89 -17.26 -16.19
CA VAL A 157 -6.46 -16.43 -17.32
C VAL A 157 -5.01 -16.75 -17.65
N VAL A 158 -4.72 -16.97 -18.95
CA VAL A 158 -3.37 -17.21 -19.46
C VAL A 158 -2.90 -15.96 -20.19
N VAL A 159 -1.78 -15.38 -19.75
CA VAL A 159 -1.08 -14.30 -20.46
C VAL A 159 0.17 -14.92 -21.11
N LEU A 160 0.18 -14.95 -22.44
CA LEU A 160 1.18 -15.72 -23.21
C LEU A 160 2.57 -15.09 -23.18
N ARG A 161 2.66 -13.76 -23.06
CA ARG A 161 3.92 -13.01 -23.10
C ARG A 161 3.80 -11.76 -22.22
N LYS A 162 4.93 -11.21 -21.79
CA LYS A 162 4.98 -9.93 -21.08
C LYS A 162 4.29 -8.84 -21.91
N PRO A 163 3.26 -8.18 -21.38
CA PRO A 163 2.55 -7.15 -22.14
C PRO A 163 3.41 -5.90 -22.32
N SER A 164 3.29 -5.29 -23.50
CA SER A 164 3.87 -4.00 -23.86
C SER A 164 2.81 -2.89 -23.94
N LYS A 165 1.55 -3.28 -24.10
CA LYS A 165 0.39 -2.37 -24.18
C LYS A 165 -0.72 -2.84 -23.27
N LEU A 166 -1.11 -2.00 -22.33
CA LEU A 166 -2.18 -2.26 -21.37
C LEU A 166 -3.35 -1.31 -21.58
N VAL A 167 -4.54 -1.84 -21.34
CA VAL A 167 -5.75 -1.03 -21.13
C VAL A 167 -6.21 -1.25 -19.69
N SER A 168 -6.44 -0.17 -18.95
CA SER A 168 -7.03 -0.17 -17.63
C SER A 168 -8.47 0.32 -17.69
N LEU A 169 -9.40 -0.43 -17.10
CA LEU A 169 -10.83 -0.13 -17.12
C LEU A 169 -11.33 0.55 -15.84
N ALA A 170 -10.48 0.73 -14.85
CA ALA A 170 -10.87 1.26 -13.55
C ALA A 170 -9.77 2.10 -12.90
N PRO A 171 -10.12 3.17 -12.14
CA PRO A 171 -9.14 3.98 -11.43
C PRO A 171 -8.29 3.15 -10.47
N SER A 172 -8.89 2.23 -9.69
CA SER A 172 -8.17 1.37 -8.75
C SER A 172 -7.16 0.45 -9.44
N ALA A 173 -7.47 -0.06 -10.65
CA ALA A 173 -6.54 -0.83 -11.46
C ALA A 173 -5.39 0.04 -11.97
N THR A 174 -5.69 1.26 -12.45
CA THR A 174 -4.69 2.24 -12.88
C THR A 174 -3.74 2.63 -11.75
N GLU A 175 -4.28 2.89 -10.57
CA GLU A 175 -3.51 3.18 -9.36
C GLU A 175 -2.62 2.00 -8.96
N THR A 176 -3.14 0.76 -8.98
CA THR A 176 -2.37 -0.45 -8.71
C THR A 176 -1.21 -0.60 -9.69
N LEU A 177 -1.45 -0.37 -11.01
CA LEU A 177 -0.41 -0.38 -12.03
C LEU A 177 0.67 0.69 -11.80
N TYR A 178 0.29 1.85 -11.27
CA TYR A 178 1.25 2.90 -10.89
C TYR A 178 2.18 2.45 -9.79
N TYR A 179 1.64 1.89 -8.72
CA TYR A 179 2.44 1.48 -7.56
C TYR A 179 3.45 0.36 -7.88
N ILE A 180 3.17 -0.45 -8.89
CA ILE A 180 4.12 -1.48 -9.38
C ILE A 180 4.95 -1.01 -10.59
N GLY A 181 4.94 0.29 -10.93
CA GLY A 181 5.74 0.84 -12.02
C GLY A 181 5.29 0.46 -13.44
N ALA A 182 4.04 0.00 -13.63
CA ALA A 182 3.51 -0.46 -14.91
C ALA A 182 2.72 0.60 -15.70
N VAL A 183 2.52 1.81 -15.15
CA VAL A 183 1.70 2.87 -15.77
C VAL A 183 2.21 3.31 -17.15
N GLY A 184 3.51 3.17 -17.41
CA GLY A 184 4.11 3.48 -18.70
C GLY A 184 3.63 2.59 -19.85
N LEU A 185 3.06 1.41 -19.55
CA LEU A 185 2.52 0.47 -20.54
C LEU A 185 1.09 0.81 -20.97
N LEU A 186 0.41 1.77 -20.31
CA LEU A 186 -0.96 2.15 -20.60
C LEU A 186 -1.07 2.82 -21.97
N VAL A 187 -2.03 2.35 -22.77
CA VAL A 187 -2.46 2.92 -24.04
C VAL A 187 -3.92 3.37 -24.00
N GLY A 188 -4.68 2.94 -22.99
CA GLY A 188 -6.07 3.35 -22.75
C GLY A 188 -6.42 3.23 -21.28
N VAL A 189 -7.27 4.15 -20.82
CA VAL A 189 -7.79 4.20 -19.43
C VAL A 189 -9.27 4.57 -19.44
N ASP A 190 -9.96 4.34 -18.34
CA ASP A 190 -11.30 4.86 -18.12
C ASP A 190 -11.32 6.39 -17.95
N GLU A 191 -12.52 6.99 -17.95
CA GLU A 191 -12.71 8.44 -17.80
C GLU A 191 -12.36 8.99 -16.41
N TRP A 192 -12.35 8.13 -15.39
CA TRP A 192 -12.14 8.50 -13.98
C TRP A 192 -10.69 8.31 -13.51
N SER A 193 -9.85 7.65 -14.33
CA SER A 193 -8.42 7.48 -14.02
C SER A 193 -7.67 8.80 -14.13
N ASP A 194 -7.41 9.44 -13.01
CA ASP A 194 -6.78 10.76 -12.86
C ASP A 194 -5.52 10.75 -11.99
N PHE A 195 -5.21 9.61 -11.37
CA PHE A 195 -4.01 9.42 -10.56
C PHE A 195 -3.14 8.28 -11.15
N PRO A 196 -1.80 8.44 -11.14
CA PRO A 196 -1.06 9.66 -10.81
C PRO A 196 -1.29 10.79 -11.83
N ALA A 197 -0.88 12.01 -11.52
CA ALA A 197 -1.09 13.18 -12.36
C ALA A 197 -0.71 12.97 -13.83
N ILE A 198 0.39 12.23 -14.08
CA ILE A 198 0.84 11.90 -15.44
C ILE A 198 -0.20 11.11 -16.25
N VAL A 199 -1.06 10.30 -15.63
CA VAL A 199 -2.13 9.57 -16.33
C VAL A 199 -3.17 10.57 -16.82
N LYS A 200 -3.60 11.49 -15.93
CA LYS A 200 -4.52 12.57 -16.30
C LYS A 200 -3.94 13.43 -17.43
N GLU A 201 -2.70 13.87 -17.30
CA GLU A 201 -2.01 14.68 -18.31
C GLU A 201 -1.93 14.00 -19.67
N ARG A 202 -1.53 12.70 -19.70
CA ARG A 202 -1.46 11.91 -20.94
C ARG A 202 -2.83 11.71 -21.57
N ARG A 203 -3.86 11.48 -20.75
CA ARG A 203 -5.25 11.39 -21.21
C ARG A 203 -5.73 12.72 -21.82
N ASP A 204 -5.51 13.83 -21.12
CA ASP A 204 -5.94 15.16 -21.56
C ASP A 204 -5.21 15.61 -22.85
N ARG A 205 -3.97 15.12 -23.10
CA ARG A 205 -3.23 15.31 -24.36
C ARG A 205 -3.64 14.31 -25.46
N GLY A 206 -4.55 13.37 -25.18
CA GLY A 206 -4.97 12.35 -26.15
C GLY A 206 -3.95 11.22 -26.39
N GLU A 207 -2.93 11.10 -25.54
CA GLU A 207 -1.94 10.01 -25.59
C GLU A 207 -2.50 8.69 -25.01
N LEU A 208 -3.51 8.79 -24.15
CA LEU A 208 -4.27 7.65 -23.63
C LEU A 208 -5.71 7.74 -24.15
N ALA A 209 -6.19 6.67 -24.76
CA ALA A 209 -7.58 6.59 -25.20
C ALA A 209 -8.53 6.43 -24.00
N VAL A 210 -9.69 7.09 -24.03
CA VAL A 210 -10.75 6.90 -23.03
C VAL A 210 -11.63 5.73 -23.44
N VAL A 211 -11.54 4.62 -22.69
CA VAL A 211 -12.20 3.35 -23.02
C VAL A 211 -13.53 3.11 -22.29
N GLY A 212 -13.85 3.93 -21.28
CA GLY A 212 -15.08 3.85 -20.48
C GLY A 212 -15.00 2.87 -19.30
N PHE A 213 -15.59 3.27 -18.16
CA PHE A 213 -15.69 2.46 -16.94
C PHE A 213 -16.95 1.59 -16.95
N TRP A 214 -18.14 2.21 -16.83
CA TRP A 214 -19.41 1.50 -16.77
C TRP A 214 -19.80 0.86 -18.12
N SER A 215 -19.41 1.48 -19.23
CA SER A 215 -19.72 1.05 -20.59
C SER A 215 -18.45 1.02 -21.44
N PRO A 216 -17.61 -0.03 -21.32
CA PRO A 216 -16.37 -0.12 -22.08
C PRO A 216 -16.61 -0.08 -23.59
N LYS A 217 -15.85 0.76 -24.30
CA LYS A 217 -15.93 0.97 -25.75
C LYS A 217 -15.10 -0.09 -26.47
N VAL A 218 -15.72 -1.20 -26.81
CA VAL A 218 -15.07 -2.40 -27.37
C VAL A 218 -14.26 -2.06 -28.62
N GLU A 219 -14.81 -1.27 -29.54
CA GLU A 219 -14.16 -0.89 -30.79
C GLU A 219 -12.87 -0.10 -30.54
N VAL A 220 -12.88 0.80 -29.54
CA VAL A 220 -11.69 1.56 -29.13
C VAL A 220 -10.64 0.60 -28.56
N ILE A 221 -11.03 -0.30 -27.65
CA ILE A 221 -10.12 -1.27 -27.04
C ILE A 221 -9.46 -2.15 -28.11
N VAL A 222 -10.26 -2.72 -29.03
CA VAL A 222 -9.75 -3.55 -30.13
C VAL A 222 -8.82 -2.75 -31.05
N GLY A 223 -9.18 -1.48 -31.35
CA GLY A 223 -8.34 -0.59 -32.16
C GLY A 223 -6.97 -0.28 -31.57
N LEU A 224 -6.85 -0.26 -30.25
CA LEU A 224 -5.58 -0.06 -29.52
C LEU A 224 -4.65 -1.28 -29.61
N LYS A 225 -5.20 -2.46 -29.92
CA LYS A 225 -4.46 -3.74 -29.95
C LYS A 225 -3.65 -3.96 -28.67
N PRO A 226 -4.27 -3.94 -27.48
CA PRO A 226 -3.55 -4.16 -26.24
C PRO A 226 -3.14 -5.65 -26.13
N ASP A 227 -2.05 -5.91 -25.42
CA ASP A 227 -1.63 -7.26 -25.06
C ASP A 227 -2.46 -7.82 -23.87
N LEU A 228 -3.04 -6.92 -23.07
CA LEU A 228 -3.81 -7.26 -21.89
C LEU A 228 -4.76 -6.11 -21.50
N VAL A 229 -5.97 -6.47 -21.09
CA VAL A 229 -6.95 -5.56 -20.47
C VAL A 229 -7.07 -5.93 -19.00
N ILE A 230 -7.00 -4.92 -18.12
CA ILE A 230 -7.17 -5.07 -16.67
C ILE A 230 -8.40 -4.31 -16.24
N GLY A 231 -9.32 -4.99 -15.59
CA GLY A 231 -10.53 -4.43 -14.98
C GLY A 231 -10.69 -4.87 -13.54
N VAL A 232 -11.87 -4.70 -12.98
CA VAL A 232 -12.21 -5.06 -11.61
C VAL A 232 -13.38 -6.05 -11.56
N ALA A 233 -13.41 -6.89 -10.53
CA ALA A 233 -14.36 -7.99 -10.40
C ALA A 233 -15.79 -7.54 -10.07
N SER A 234 -15.97 -6.41 -9.38
CA SER A 234 -17.28 -5.89 -8.99
C SER A 234 -18.14 -5.39 -10.15
N VAL A 235 -17.51 -5.01 -11.28
CA VAL A 235 -18.20 -4.37 -12.43
C VAL A 235 -18.64 -5.41 -13.47
N PRO A 236 -19.96 -5.64 -13.67
CA PRO A 236 -20.45 -6.66 -14.60
C PRO A 236 -20.02 -6.47 -16.06
N SER A 237 -19.92 -5.21 -16.53
CA SER A 237 -19.46 -4.91 -17.89
C SER A 237 -17.99 -5.30 -18.11
N HIS A 238 -17.13 -5.20 -17.10
CA HIS A 238 -15.76 -5.69 -17.19
C HIS A 238 -15.70 -7.21 -17.33
N ARG A 239 -16.56 -7.94 -16.61
CA ARG A 239 -16.66 -9.42 -16.74
C ARG A 239 -17.10 -9.82 -18.13
N ALA A 240 -18.08 -9.11 -18.71
CA ALA A 240 -18.57 -9.37 -20.06
C ALA A 240 -17.48 -9.23 -21.13
N LEU A 241 -16.49 -8.34 -20.94
CA LEU A 241 -15.39 -8.18 -21.87
C LEU A 241 -14.56 -9.44 -22.09
N LYS A 242 -14.50 -10.37 -21.13
CA LYS A 242 -13.77 -11.64 -21.29
C LYS A 242 -14.24 -12.41 -22.52
N SER A 243 -15.56 -12.56 -22.67
CA SER A 243 -16.14 -13.25 -23.84
C SER A 243 -16.11 -12.39 -25.11
N ILE A 244 -16.27 -11.08 -24.98
CA ILE A 244 -16.32 -10.15 -26.11
C ILE A 244 -14.92 -10.00 -26.76
N LEU A 245 -13.85 -9.95 -25.95
CA LEU A 245 -12.49 -9.77 -26.45
C LEU A 245 -11.75 -11.07 -26.79
N ALA A 246 -12.27 -12.22 -26.35
CA ALA A 246 -11.68 -13.53 -26.66
C ALA A 246 -11.46 -13.81 -28.16
N PRO A 247 -12.41 -13.48 -29.08
CA PRO A 247 -12.20 -13.66 -30.52
C PRO A 247 -11.04 -12.84 -31.11
N TYR A 248 -10.64 -11.76 -30.44
CA TYR A 248 -9.52 -10.90 -30.82
C TYR A 248 -8.20 -11.34 -30.21
N GLY A 249 -8.19 -12.39 -29.39
CA GLY A 249 -7.00 -12.88 -28.69
C GLY A 249 -6.51 -11.95 -27.59
N ILE A 250 -7.37 -11.05 -27.09
CA ILE A 250 -7.04 -10.07 -26.04
C ILE A 250 -7.48 -10.64 -24.70
N PRO A 251 -6.56 -11.04 -23.79
CA PRO A 251 -6.91 -11.51 -22.46
C PRO A 251 -7.43 -10.36 -21.59
N VAL A 252 -8.40 -10.68 -20.73
CA VAL A 252 -8.95 -9.77 -19.71
C VAL A 252 -8.71 -10.37 -18.34
N VAL A 253 -8.05 -9.62 -17.47
CA VAL A 253 -7.80 -9.95 -16.06
C VAL A 253 -8.62 -9.01 -15.19
N LEU A 254 -9.36 -9.57 -14.25
CA LEU A 254 -10.18 -8.83 -13.30
C LEU A 254 -9.53 -8.87 -11.93
N LEU A 255 -9.17 -7.71 -11.39
CA LEU A 255 -8.63 -7.59 -10.05
C LEU A 255 -9.77 -7.73 -9.02
N PRO A 256 -9.57 -8.48 -7.91
CA PRO A 256 -10.52 -8.50 -6.82
C PRO A 256 -10.59 -7.11 -6.15
N ASP A 257 -11.80 -6.69 -5.75
CA ASP A 257 -12.04 -5.31 -5.33
C ASP A 257 -13.17 -5.14 -4.31
N PHE A 258 -13.41 -6.15 -3.46
CA PHE A 258 -14.46 -6.08 -2.44
C PHE A 258 -13.93 -5.78 -1.03
N LYS A 259 -12.75 -6.30 -0.66
CA LYS A 259 -12.20 -6.20 0.70
C LYS A 259 -10.84 -5.51 0.69
N LEU A 260 -10.42 -5.04 1.85
CA LEU A 260 -9.06 -4.49 1.99
C LEU A 260 -7.97 -5.53 1.67
N SER A 261 -8.21 -6.81 2.01
CA SER A 261 -7.31 -7.92 1.61
C SER A 261 -7.22 -8.12 0.10
N ASP A 262 -8.24 -7.73 -0.66
CA ASP A 262 -8.25 -7.87 -2.11
C ASP A 262 -7.25 -6.92 -2.77
N VAL A 263 -6.92 -5.80 -2.10
CA VAL A 263 -5.84 -4.89 -2.55
C VAL A 263 -4.49 -5.61 -2.58
N GLU A 264 -4.21 -6.45 -1.58
CA GLU A 264 -2.99 -7.27 -1.52
C GLU A 264 -2.92 -8.25 -2.69
N GLU A 265 -4.03 -8.94 -2.97
CA GLU A 265 -4.13 -9.88 -4.08
C GLU A 265 -4.05 -9.17 -5.43
N SER A 266 -4.70 -8.01 -5.58
CA SER A 266 -4.65 -7.17 -6.78
C SER A 266 -3.23 -6.71 -7.12
N ILE A 267 -2.43 -6.32 -6.12
CA ILE A 267 -1.01 -6.00 -6.28
C ILE A 267 -0.26 -7.20 -6.87
N LEU A 268 -0.45 -8.41 -6.30
CA LEU A 268 0.24 -9.61 -6.74
C LEU A 268 -0.20 -10.08 -8.13
N ILE A 269 -1.50 -10.05 -8.42
CA ILE A 269 -2.04 -10.40 -9.74
C ILE A 269 -1.46 -9.43 -10.78
N ALA A 270 -1.57 -8.12 -10.55
CA ALA A 270 -1.04 -7.10 -11.45
C ALA A 270 0.46 -7.28 -11.69
N GLY A 271 1.24 -7.54 -10.65
CA GLY A 271 2.68 -7.81 -10.75
C GLY A 271 3.00 -9.02 -11.63
N ARG A 272 2.29 -10.13 -11.43
CA ARG A 272 2.48 -11.36 -12.21
C ARG A 272 2.14 -11.18 -13.69
N VAL A 273 1.00 -10.57 -13.99
CA VAL A 273 0.54 -10.44 -15.39
C VAL A 273 1.28 -9.35 -16.17
N THR A 274 1.98 -8.44 -15.50
CA THR A 274 2.78 -7.39 -16.13
C THR A 274 4.29 -7.69 -16.13
N GLY A 275 4.72 -8.76 -15.44
CA GLY A 275 6.14 -9.09 -15.23
C GLY A 275 6.84 -8.14 -14.25
N ARG A 276 6.06 -7.47 -13.37
CA ARG A 276 6.53 -6.55 -12.32
C ARG A 276 6.45 -7.19 -10.93
N VAL A 277 6.99 -8.40 -10.82
CA VAL A 277 6.83 -9.23 -9.61
C VAL A 277 7.56 -8.63 -8.42
N VAL A 278 8.77 -8.11 -8.63
CA VAL A 278 9.59 -7.53 -7.55
C VAL A 278 8.92 -6.28 -7.00
N GLU A 279 8.51 -5.36 -7.87
CA GLU A 279 7.84 -4.11 -7.50
C GLU A 279 6.48 -4.37 -6.83
N ALA A 280 5.79 -5.45 -7.23
CA ALA A 280 4.56 -5.88 -6.58
C ALA A 280 4.81 -6.34 -5.14
N TYR A 281 5.84 -7.15 -4.89
CA TYR A 281 6.20 -7.56 -3.53
C TYR A 281 6.69 -6.40 -2.66
N GLU A 282 7.45 -5.46 -3.22
CA GLU A 282 7.84 -4.24 -2.52
C GLU A 282 6.64 -3.37 -2.14
N THR A 283 5.71 -3.21 -3.08
CA THR A 283 4.46 -2.46 -2.84
C THR A 283 3.61 -3.15 -1.78
N LEU A 284 3.44 -4.48 -1.87
CA LEU A 284 2.72 -5.27 -0.89
C LEU A 284 3.34 -5.15 0.51
N TYR A 285 4.68 -5.24 0.61
CA TYR A 285 5.37 -5.08 1.88
C TYR A 285 5.11 -3.71 2.51
N LYS A 286 5.24 -2.62 1.74
CA LYS A 286 4.99 -1.25 2.21
C LYS A 286 3.52 -1.06 2.61
N PHE A 287 2.59 -1.59 1.83
CA PHE A 287 1.17 -1.56 2.11
C PHE A 287 0.84 -2.28 3.43
N LYS A 288 1.31 -3.52 3.59
CA LYS A 288 1.11 -4.30 4.83
C LYS A 288 1.75 -3.63 6.05
N LEU A 289 2.95 -3.08 5.89
CA LEU A 289 3.61 -2.33 6.95
C LEU A 289 2.74 -1.15 7.41
N ALA A 290 2.18 -0.40 6.45
CA ALA A 290 1.34 0.75 6.74
C ALA A 290 0.01 0.34 7.40
N VAL A 291 -0.67 -0.72 6.91
CA VAL A 291 -1.90 -1.26 7.53
C VAL A 291 -1.63 -1.74 8.95
N ASN A 292 -0.57 -2.54 9.16
CA ASN A 292 -0.22 -3.06 10.48
C ASN A 292 0.12 -1.94 11.47
N TYR A 293 0.82 -0.91 11.00
CA TYR A 293 1.16 0.22 11.86
C TYR A 293 -0.06 1.06 12.24
N ALA A 294 -0.99 1.30 11.30
CA ALA A 294 -2.26 1.96 11.60
C ALA A 294 -3.09 1.16 12.61
N THR A 295 -3.15 -0.18 12.45
CA THR A 295 -3.84 -1.09 13.38
C THR A 295 -3.20 -1.04 14.77
N LEU A 296 -1.87 -1.01 14.86
CA LEU A 296 -1.15 -0.86 16.12
C LEU A 296 -1.45 0.49 16.79
N LEU A 297 -1.51 1.58 16.04
CA LEU A 297 -1.88 2.90 16.58
C LEU A 297 -3.33 2.90 17.05
N ALA A 298 -4.26 2.39 16.24
CA ALA A 298 -5.68 2.31 16.59
C ALA A 298 -5.93 1.47 17.88
N SER A 299 -5.13 0.41 18.09
CA SER A 299 -5.24 -0.43 19.29
C SER A 299 -4.89 0.30 20.60
N LYS A 300 -4.25 1.48 20.53
CA LYS A 300 -3.96 2.33 21.71
C LYS A 300 -5.13 3.24 22.08
N ALA A 301 -6.19 3.30 21.25
CA ALA A 301 -7.38 4.06 21.60
C ALA A 301 -8.15 3.36 22.74
N GLU A 302 -8.53 4.11 23.75
CA GLU A 302 -9.27 3.61 24.92
C GLU A 302 -10.67 3.10 24.55
N TYR A 303 -11.24 3.65 23.47
CA TYR A 303 -12.59 3.37 23.03
C TYR A 303 -12.70 3.42 21.50
N LYS A 304 -13.45 2.47 20.92
CA LYS A 304 -13.77 2.44 19.50
C LYS A 304 -15.10 3.15 19.25
N LEU A 305 -15.06 4.23 18.49
CA LEU A 305 -16.22 5.03 18.12
C LEU A 305 -17.15 4.28 17.15
N LYS A 306 -18.46 4.46 17.34
CA LYS A 306 -19.49 4.00 16.39
C LYS A 306 -19.50 4.89 15.17
N VAL A 307 -19.24 4.32 14.00
CA VAL A 307 -19.06 5.05 12.74
C VAL A 307 -20.12 4.61 11.72
N ALA A 308 -20.76 5.58 11.07
CA ALA A 308 -21.48 5.37 9.82
C ALA A 308 -20.68 6.02 8.68
N ALA A 309 -20.38 5.28 7.63
CA ALA A 309 -19.81 5.84 6.40
C ALA A 309 -20.91 5.94 5.34
N VAL A 310 -21.17 7.16 4.86
CA VAL A 310 -22.19 7.50 3.86
C VAL A 310 -21.51 7.73 2.53
N VAL A 311 -21.85 6.92 1.52
CA VAL A 311 -21.29 7.03 0.17
C VAL A 311 -22.20 7.77 -0.80
N TRP A 312 -23.48 7.93 -0.45
CA TRP A 312 -24.45 8.71 -1.21
C TRP A 312 -25.59 9.20 -0.33
N VAL A 313 -26.06 10.44 -0.52
CA VAL A 313 -27.03 11.08 0.41
C VAL A 313 -28.48 10.94 -0.06
N LYS A 314 -28.75 11.01 -1.36
CA LYS A 314 -30.14 10.98 -1.90
C LYS A 314 -30.22 10.07 -3.14
N PRO A 315 -30.67 8.80 -3.02
CA PRO A 315 -31.04 8.11 -1.78
C PRO A 315 -29.84 7.84 -0.87
N LEU A 316 -30.10 7.56 0.43
CA LEU A 316 -29.04 7.35 1.41
C LEU A 316 -28.44 5.97 1.28
N PHE A 317 -27.18 5.88 0.83
CA PHE A 317 -26.39 4.65 0.79
C PHE A 317 -25.26 4.72 1.80
N VAL A 318 -25.06 3.62 2.52
CA VAL A 318 -24.03 3.49 3.55
C VAL A 318 -23.09 2.33 3.25
N VAL A 319 -21.92 2.35 3.86
CA VAL A 319 -20.95 1.25 3.82
C VAL A 319 -21.42 0.15 4.76
N GLY A 320 -21.70 -1.02 4.21
CA GLY A 320 -21.99 -2.25 4.93
C GLY A 320 -20.79 -3.19 4.99
N GLY A 321 -20.99 -4.38 5.58
CA GLY A 321 -19.98 -5.43 5.65
C GLY A 321 -19.58 -5.97 4.27
N GLY A 322 -18.37 -6.52 4.17
CA GLY A 322 -17.87 -7.13 2.94
C GLY A 322 -17.34 -6.14 1.90
N THR A 323 -17.07 -4.89 2.31
CA THR A 323 -16.43 -3.85 1.50
C THR A 323 -15.09 -3.47 2.09
N TRP A 324 -14.18 -2.90 1.27
CA TRP A 324 -12.88 -2.41 1.75
C TRP A 324 -13.05 -1.19 2.68
N GLU A 325 -14.06 -0.36 2.45
CA GLU A 325 -14.36 0.78 3.32
C GLU A 325 -14.79 0.30 4.71
N HIS A 326 -15.58 -0.79 4.78
CA HIS A 326 -15.91 -1.43 6.04
C HIS A 326 -14.66 -1.87 6.79
N ASP A 327 -13.73 -2.57 6.09
CA ASP A 327 -12.50 -3.05 6.70
C ASP A 327 -11.63 -1.88 7.23
N ILE A 328 -11.60 -0.74 6.51
CA ILE A 328 -10.92 0.49 6.97
C ILE A 328 -11.57 1.03 8.24
N VAL A 329 -12.90 1.13 8.24
CA VAL A 329 -13.65 1.63 9.40
C VAL A 329 -13.46 0.72 10.62
N GLU A 330 -13.44 -0.62 10.44
CA GLU A 330 -13.23 -1.58 11.52
C GLU A 330 -11.83 -1.51 12.15
N VAL A 331 -10.81 -1.06 11.41
CA VAL A 331 -9.50 -0.78 12.00
C VAL A 331 -9.60 0.37 13.01
N VAL A 332 -10.28 1.46 12.67
CA VAL A 332 -10.26 2.72 13.43
C VAL A 332 -11.49 2.94 14.30
N GLY A 333 -12.56 2.17 14.14
CA GLY A 333 -13.83 2.33 14.84
C GLY A 333 -14.66 1.04 14.82
N VAL A 334 -15.98 1.20 14.87
CA VAL A 334 -16.98 0.13 14.70
C VAL A 334 -18.00 0.59 13.67
N ASN A 335 -18.10 -0.10 12.55
CA ASN A 335 -19.10 0.21 11.52
C ASN A 335 -20.50 -0.21 12.02
N VAL A 336 -21.39 0.75 12.19
CA VAL A 336 -22.74 0.50 12.70
C VAL A 336 -23.62 -0.28 11.70
N TYR A 337 -23.18 -0.42 10.44
CA TYR A 337 -23.87 -1.18 9.39
C TYR A 337 -23.13 -2.46 8.98
N SER A 338 -22.25 -2.98 9.84
CA SER A 338 -21.48 -4.20 9.58
C SER A 338 -22.31 -5.46 9.32
N ASP A 339 -23.58 -5.48 9.80
CA ASP A 339 -24.57 -6.55 9.62
C ASP A 339 -25.28 -6.52 8.25
N MET A 340 -25.14 -5.43 7.49
CA MET A 340 -25.68 -5.29 6.13
C MET A 340 -24.55 -5.46 5.10
N MET A 341 -24.84 -6.07 3.95
CA MET A 341 -23.82 -6.38 2.96
C MET A 341 -23.66 -5.28 1.91
N LEU A 342 -22.40 -5.03 1.50
CA LEU A 342 -22.01 -4.11 0.43
C LEU A 342 -22.40 -2.65 0.74
N TRP A 343 -23.13 -2.00 -0.14
CA TRP A 343 -23.57 -0.60 -0.02
C TRP A 343 -25.11 -0.55 0.03
N PRO A 344 -25.71 -0.89 1.19
CA PRO A 344 -27.16 -0.91 1.31
C PRO A 344 -27.74 0.51 1.29
N GLN A 345 -28.91 0.62 0.67
CA GLN A 345 -29.78 1.78 0.85
C GLN A 345 -30.47 1.69 2.20
N VAL A 346 -30.43 2.75 2.98
CA VAL A 346 -31.05 2.84 4.32
C VAL A 346 -31.93 4.07 4.44
N SER A 347 -32.81 4.06 5.43
CA SER A 347 -33.62 5.23 5.75
C SER A 347 -32.92 6.16 6.77
N PRO A 348 -33.28 7.45 6.85
CA PRO A 348 -32.80 8.36 7.89
C PRO A 348 -33.03 7.86 9.31
N GLU A 349 -34.17 7.17 9.55
CA GLU A 349 -34.53 6.58 10.84
C GLU A 349 -33.52 5.50 11.26
N SER A 350 -32.95 4.78 10.29
CA SER A 350 -31.89 3.78 10.55
C SER A 350 -30.64 4.42 11.17
N LEU A 351 -30.24 5.63 10.73
CA LEU A 351 -29.15 6.38 11.38
C LEU A 351 -29.51 6.79 12.81
N LEU A 352 -30.76 7.19 13.04
CA LEU A 352 -31.25 7.53 14.37
C LEU A 352 -31.20 6.32 15.31
N GLU A 353 -31.64 5.15 14.85
CA GLU A 353 -31.67 3.90 15.61
C GLU A 353 -30.27 3.40 15.93
N ARG A 354 -29.36 3.40 14.94
CA ARG A 354 -27.98 2.91 15.10
C ARG A 354 -27.08 3.88 15.84
N ALA A 355 -27.50 5.14 15.95
CA ALA A 355 -26.88 6.20 16.76
C ALA A 355 -25.35 6.29 16.57
N PRO A 356 -24.84 6.53 15.35
CA PRO A 356 -23.40 6.70 15.14
C PRO A 356 -22.88 7.92 15.89
N GLU A 357 -21.65 7.79 16.45
CA GLU A 357 -20.93 8.87 17.13
C GLU A 357 -20.12 9.72 16.17
N VAL A 358 -19.82 9.14 14.99
CA VAL A 358 -19.14 9.81 13.88
C VAL A 358 -19.83 9.41 12.57
N ILE A 359 -20.02 10.38 11.68
CA ILE A 359 -20.44 10.11 10.31
C ILE A 359 -19.33 10.56 9.36
N ILE A 360 -18.89 9.65 8.50
CA ILE A 360 -17.98 9.93 7.38
C ILE A 360 -18.86 10.04 6.12
N VAL A 361 -18.62 11.07 5.31
CA VAL A 361 -19.35 11.29 4.06
C VAL A 361 -18.36 11.42 2.93
N THR A 362 -18.61 10.78 1.79
CA THR A 362 -17.88 11.09 0.56
C THR A 362 -18.47 12.34 -0.07
N SER A 363 -17.62 13.22 -0.58
CA SER A 363 -18.06 14.50 -1.15
C SER A 363 -18.70 14.37 -2.53
N SER A 364 -18.65 13.17 -3.15
CA SER A 364 -19.05 12.98 -4.56
C SER A 364 -18.40 14.03 -5.48
N HIS A 365 -17.06 14.18 -5.35
CA HIS A 365 -16.24 15.18 -6.04
C HIS A 365 -16.68 16.64 -5.77
N GLY A 366 -17.13 16.90 -4.55
CA GLY A 366 -17.52 18.25 -4.12
C GLY A 366 -19.00 18.57 -4.29
N ALA A 367 -19.82 17.61 -4.74
CA ALA A 367 -21.27 17.78 -4.88
C ALA A 367 -22.03 17.67 -3.55
N VAL A 368 -21.42 17.12 -2.49
CA VAL A 368 -22.04 16.90 -1.18
C VAL A 368 -21.18 17.52 -0.08
N SER A 369 -21.81 18.23 0.83
CA SER A 369 -21.21 18.81 2.04
C SER A 369 -21.76 18.15 3.31
N ALA A 370 -21.16 18.44 4.46
CA ALA A 370 -21.73 18.04 5.75
C ALA A 370 -23.11 18.66 5.97
N GLU A 371 -23.31 19.91 5.53
CA GLU A 371 -24.56 20.63 5.63
C GLU A 371 -25.68 19.98 4.81
N ASP A 372 -25.37 19.45 3.62
CA ASP A 372 -26.34 18.73 2.78
C ASP A 372 -26.89 17.48 3.48
N LEU A 373 -26.01 16.72 4.15
CA LEU A 373 -26.45 15.58 4.95
C LEU A 373 -27.30 16.03 6.16
N VAL A 374 -26.85 17.06 6.88
CA VAL A 374 -27.59 17.59 8.04
C VAL A 374 -28.97 18.07 7.62
N ASN A 375 -29.07 18.87 6.56
CA ASN A 375 -30.34 19.36 6.02
C ASN A 375 -31.24 18.23 5.52
N PHE A 376 -30.68 17.19 4.92
CA PHE A 376 -31.43 16.00 4.51
C PHE A 376 -32.02 15.27 5.74
N LEU A 377 -31.23 15.08 6.80
CA LEU A 377 -31.69 14.42 8.03
C LEU A 377 -32.70 15.25 8.79
N LEU A 378 -32.51 16.57 8.90
CA LEU A 378 -33.47 17.48 9.52
C LEU A 378 -34.77 17.53 8.73
N GLY A 379 -34.72 17.56 7.40
CA GLY A 379 -35.90 17.51 6.55
C GLY A 379 -36.73 16.23 6.70
N SER A 380 -36.05 15.10 7.02
CA SER A 380 -36.69 13.78 7.16
C SER A 380 -37.18 13.48 8.59
N LEU A 381 -36.39 13.86 9.59
CA LEU A 381 -36.57 13.47 10.99
C LEU A 381 -37.01 14.65 11.91
N GLY A 382 -36.97 15.86 11.38
CA GLY A 382 -37.15 17.07 12.19
C GLY A 382 -36.10 17.15 13.31
N ASP A 383 -36.46 17.69 14.45
CA ASP A 383 -35.58 17.85 15.63
C ASP A 383 -35.05 16.50 16.18
N ALA A 384 -35.71 15.38 15.84
CA ALA A 384 -35.26 14.07 16.25
C ALA A 384 -33.88 13.72 15.64
N ALA A 385 -33.47 14.36 14.55
CA ALA A 385 -32.13 14.21 13.95
C ALA A 385 -31.01 14.51 14.96
N TYR A 386 -31.20 15.49 15.88
CA TYR A 386 -30.21 15.84 16.92
C TYR A 386 -30.06 14.76 18.00
N ARG A 387 -30.86 13.71 18.00
CA ARG A 387 -30.65 12.53 18.84
C ARG A 387 -29.54 11.62 18.27
N ILE A 388 -29.13 11.80 17.01
CA ILE A 388 -27.94 11.14 16.42
C ILE A 388 -26.71 11.81 17.04
N PRO A 389 -25.89 11.07 17.81
CA PRO A 389 -24.72 11.65 18.49
C PRO A 389 -23.79 12.44 17.56
N ALA A 390 -23.52 11.89 16.36
CA ALA A 390 -22.67 12.56 15.37
C ALA A 390 -23.17 13.96 14.96
N LEU A 391 -24.49 14.14 14.84
CA LEU A 391 -25.09 15.45 14.54
C LEU A 391 -25.00 16.37 15.73
N ARG A 392 -25.42 15.88 16.91
CA ARG A 392 -25.41 16.66 18.14
C ARG A 392 -24.05 17.22 18.49
N ASP A 393 -23.00 16.38 18.28
CA ASP A 393 -21.64 16.68 18.70
C ASP A 393 -20.79 17.26 17.54
N GLY A 394 -21.41 17.50 16.37
CA GLY A 394 -20.75 18.08 15.17
C GLY A 394 -19.66 17.19 14.56
N ARG A 395 -19.74 15.87 14.76
CA ARG A 395 -18.73 14.90 14.29
C ARG A 395 -19.12 14.28 12.95
N ILE A 396 -19.30 15.15 11.96
CA ILE A 396 -19.54 14.77 10.57
C ILE A 396 -18.34 15.23 9.75
N TYR A 397 -17.64 14.28 9.16
CA TYR A 397 -16.45 14.53 8.37
C TYR A 397 -16.69 14.21 6.90
N VAL A 398 -16.35 15.13 6.02
CA VAL A 398 -16.48 14.95 4.56
C VAL A 398 -15.12 14.69 3.95
N LEU A 399 -14.92 13.49 3.40
CA LEU A 399 -13.74 13.17 2.60
C LEU A 399 -13.81 13.89 1.27
N SER A 400 -12.70 14.47 0.83
CA SER A 400 -12.62 15.23 -0.43
C SER A 400 -11.26 15.08 -1.11
N GLY A 401 -11.24 15.20 -2.43
CA GLY A 401 -10.03 15.08 -3.23
C GLY A 401 -9.33 13.74 -3.06
N ALA A 402 -8.00 13.78 -2.90
CA ALA A 402 -7.19 12.55 -2.77
C ALA A 402 -7.61 11.63 -1.62
N TYR A 403 -8.18 12.17 -0.53
CA TYR A 403 -8.65 11.38 0.60
C TYR A 403 -9.97 10.68 0.30
N GLU A 404 -10.87 11.32 -0.43
CA GLU A 404 -12.09 10.68 -0.95
C GLU A 404 -11.74 9.58 -1.95
N ASP A 405 -10.92 9.89 -2.95
CA ASP A 405 -10.47 8.92 -3.95
C ASP A 405 -9.88 7.67 -3.31
N SER A 406 -9.01 7.85 -2.30
CA SER A 406 -8.38 6.73 -1.60
C SER A 406 -9.37 5.91 -0.77
N PHE A 407 -10.51 6.46 -0.38
CA PHE A 407 -11.56 5.75 0.33
C PHE A 407 -12.47 4.96 -0.61
N VAL A 408 -12.81 5.52 -1.77
CA VAL A 408 -13.77 4.91 -2.72
C VAL A 408 -13.11 4.05 -3.81
N ARG A 409 -11.76 3.98 -3.84
CA ARG A 409 -11.00 3.21 -4.85
C ARG A 409 -10.11 2.17 -4.16
N PRO A 410 -10.45 0.86 -4.22
CA PRO A 410 -9.65 -0.21 -3.60
C PRO A 410 -8.32 -0.40 -4.35
N SER A 411 -7.29 0.30 -3.94
CA SER A 411 -5.94 0.31 -4.50
C SER A 411 -4.91 0.44 -3.37
N PRO A 412 -3.60 0.34 -3.62
CA PRO A 412 -2.60 0.63 -2.59
C PRO A 412 -2.73 2.02 -1.97
N ARG A 413 -3.37 2.97 -2.67
CA ARG A 413 -3.65 4.33 -2.20
C ARG A 413 -4.67 4.39 -1.07
N THR A 414 -5.49 3.36 -0.89
CA THR A 414 -6.47 3.20 0.18
C THR A 414 -5.89 3.45 1.58
N ILE A 415 -4.58 3.25 1.74
CA ILE A 415 -3.88 3.53 2.99
C ILE A 415 -3.99 5.00 3.43
N LEU A 416 -4.18 5.96 2.50
CA LEU A 416 -4.37 7.37 2.86
C LEU A 416 -5.64 7.56 3.69
N SER A 417 -6.77 7.01 3.22
CA SER A 417 -8.05 7.11 3.95
C SER A 417 -8.00 6.43 5.31
N LEU A 418 -7.27 5.31 5.44
CA LEU A 418 -7.07 4.66 6.73
C LEU A 418 -6.39 5.60 7.74
N TYR A 419 -5.32 6.31 7.34
CA TYR A 419 -4.63 7.25 8.23
C TYR A 419 -5.41 8.54 8.45
N VAL A 420 -6.11 9.03 7.43
CA VAL A 420 -7.02 10.19 7.57
C VAL A 420 -8.08 9.90 8.64
N LEU A 421 -8.73 8.74 8.54
CA LEU A 421 -9.76 8.36 9.52
C LEU A 421 -9.16 8.07 10.90
N LEU A 422 -7.98 7.44 10.97
CA LEU A 422 -7.29 7.22 12.24
C LEU A 422 -7.02 8.54 12.98
N ILE A 423 -6.54 9.56 12.27
CA ILE A 423 -6.28 10.89 12.86
C ILE A 423 -7.59 11.59 13.21
N ALA A 424 -8.59 11.53 12.34
CA ALA A 424 -9.88 12.20 12.56
C ALA A 424 -10.67 11.60 13.73
N LEU A 425 -10.64 10.28 13.89
CA LEU A 425 -11.38 9.59 14.95
C LEU A 425 -10.63 9.59 16.28
N HIS A 426 -9.28 9.54 16.25
CA HIS A 426 -8.41 9.43 17.42
C HIS A 426 -7.32 10.51 17.45
N PRO A 427 -7.69 11.81 17.38
CA PRO A 427 -6.70 12.90 17.31
C PRO A 427 -5.74 12.92 18.50
N GLN A 428 -6.19 12.46 19.68
CA GLN A 428 -5.39 12.39 20.90
C GLN A 428 -4.15 11.48 20.75
N LEU A 429 -4.18 10.47 19.86
CA LEU A 429 -3.01 9.63 19.58
C LEU A 429 -1.88 10.42 18.91
N PHE A 430 -2.20 11.59 18.36
CA PHE A 430 -1.28 12.48 17.64
C PHE A 430 -1.08 13.82 18.36
N ASN A 431 -1.44 13.90 19.64
CA ASN A 431 -1.43 15.13 20.44
C ASN A 431 -2.29 16.28 19.84
N LEU A 432 -3.39 15.92 19.19
CA LEU A 432 -4.37 16.84 18.63
C LEU A 432 -5.66 16.80 19.45
N THR A 433 -6.42 17.91 19.42
CA THR A 433 -7.77 17.95 19.97
C THR A 433 -8.81 17.64 18.89
N THR A 434 -10.00 17.17 19.28
CA THR A 434 -11.10 16.94 18.32
C THR A 434 -11.47 18.21 17.56
N THR A 435 -11.40 19.38 18.21
CA THR A 435 -11.67 20.68 17.60
C THR A 435 -10.62 21.12 16.56
N ALA A 436 -9.43 20.51 16.56
CA ALA A 436 -8.39 20.74 15.56
C ALA A 436 -8.64 19.99 14.25
N ILE A 437 -9.57 19.02 14.24
CA ILE A 437 -9.89 18.25 13.03
C ILE A 437 -10.94 19.00 12.21
N PRO A 438 -10.63 19.36 10.95
CA PRO A 438 -11.59 20.07 10.10
C PRO A 438 -12.73 19.13 9.67
N GLN A 439 -13.93 19.69 9.45
CA GLN A 439 -15.06 18.88 8.94
C GLN A 439 -14.81 18.37 7.51
N LYS A 440 -14.17 19.19 6.66
CA LYS A 440 -13.72 18.76 5.32
C LYS A 440 -12.30 18.20 5.43
N LEU A 441 -12.15 16.92 5.14
CA LEU A 441 -10.88 16.20 5.16
C LEU A 441 -10.33 16.11 3.74
N SER A 442 -9.34 16.91 3.43
CA SER A 442 -8.62 16.93 2.16
C SER A 442 -7.12 17.18 2.43
N PRO A 443 -6.23 16.94 1.47
CA PRO A 443 -4.80 17.24 1.65
C PRO A 443 -4.51 18.71 2.03
N GLU A 444 -5.36 19.65 1.60
CA GLU A 444 -5.23 21.08 1.89
C GLU A 444 -5.68 21.44 3.32
N THR A 445 -6.57 20.65 3.92
CA THR A 445 -7.15 20.95 5.23
C THR A 445 -6.57 20.11 6.37
N LEU A 446 -6.01 18.93 6.06
CA LEU A 446 -5.42 18.00 7.03
C LEU A 446 -4.12 17.40 6.45
N ASP A 447 -2.97 17.92 6.84
CA ASP A 447 -1.66 17.35 6.43
C ASP A 447 -1.31 16.11 7.27
N ILE A 448 -1.75 14.94 6.79
CA ILE A 448 -1.44 13.66 7.46
C ILE A 448 0.06 13.33 7.44
N THR A 449 0.79 13.74 6.40
CA THR A 449 2.21 13.41 6.29
C THR A 449 3.06 14.22 7.27
N GLY A 450 2.71 15.49 7.48
CA GLY A 450 3.33 16.33 8.52
C GLY A 450 3.04 15.83 9.94
N ILE A 451 1.80 15.38 10.21
CA ILE A 451 1.41 14.78 11.49
C ILE A 451 2.19 13.48 11.73
N LEU A 452 2.22 12.59 10.74
CA LEU A 452 2.82 11.27 10.86
C LEU A 452 4.35 11.28 10.80
N SER A 453 4.98 12.30 10.22
CA SER A 453 6.45 12.41 10.17
C SER A 453 7.12 12.40 11.55
N LYS A 454 6.37 12.74 12.60
CA LYS A 454 6.82 12.72 13.99
C LYS A 454 6.48 11.43 14.75
N ALA A 455 5.60 10.60 14.19
CA ALA A 455 5.02 9.46 14.89
C ALA A 455 5.19 8.12 14.18
N ALA A 456 5.32 8.12 12.84
CA ALA A 456 5.35 6.91 12.03
C ALA A 456 6.74 6.61 11.46
N PRO A 457 7.07 5.32 11.19
CA PRO A 457 8.31 4.93 10.50
C PRO A 457 8.44 5.59 9.11
N ASP A 458 9.66 5.99 8.72
CA ASP A 458 9.94 6.61 7.42
C ASP A 458 9.33 5.88 6.20
N PRO A 459 9.39 4.53 6.08
CA PRO A 459 8.79 3.83 4.96
C PRO A 459 7.27 4.01 4.86
N VAL A 460 6.56 4.15 5.99
CA VAL A 460 5.12 4.42 6.03
C VAL A 460 4.84 5.82 5.51
N VAL A 461 5.56 6.82 6.02
CA VAL A 461 5.42 8.22 5.58
C VAL A 461 5.73 8.36 4.10
N ALA A 462 6.80 7.71 3.62
CA ALA A 462 7.18 7.71 2.20
C ALA A 462 6.09 7.08 1.32
N PHE A 463 5.47 5.98 1.75
CA PHE A 463 4.40 5.33 1.02
C PHE A 463 3.14 6.19 0.93
N LEU A 464 2.79 6.90 2.01
CA LEU A 464 1.69 7.88 2.02
C LEU A 464 1.95 9.06 1.07
N LYS A 465 3.18 9.57 1.00
CA LYS A 465 3.56 10.65 0.06
C LYS A 465 3.35 10.21 -1.39
N VAL A 466 3.72 8.98 -1.75
CA VAL A 466 3.46 8.43 -3.09
C VAL A 466 1.96 8.47 -3.40
N GLY A 467 1.10 8.13 -2.45
CA GLY A 467 -0.36 8.18 -2.61
C GLY A 467 -0.92 9.60 -2.77
N LEU A 468 -0.19 10.63 -2.37
CA LEU A 468 -0.56 12.04 -2.58
C LEU A 468 -0.01 12.62 -3.90
N GLY A 469 0.79 11.84 -4.64
CA GLY A 469 1.37 12.25 -5.93
C GLY A 469 2.68 13.03 -5.79
N GLY A 470 3.33 12.94 -4.60
CA GLY A 470 4.60 13.61 -4.30
C GLY A 470 5.80 12.72 -4.42
#